data_daa2870fb06aae9cbba0e16071fcfdae
#
_entry.id   daa2870fb06aae9cbba0e16071fcfdae
#
_cell.length_a   1.000
_cell.length_b   1.000
_cell.length_c   1.000
_cell.angle_alpha   90.00
_cell.angle_beta   90.00
_cell.angle_gamma   90.00
#
_symmetry.space_group_name_H-M   'P 1'
#
loop_
_entity.id
_entity.type
_entity.pdbx_description
1 polymer ?
#
loop_
_entity_poly.entity_id
_entity_poly.type
_entity_poly.pdbx_seq_one_letter_code
_entity_poly.pdbx_strand_id
1 'polypeptide(L)'
;MGLYVVTLRLPDAFDEEFVALIPRHRAFINNLIEEGVILSYAISADRSRGWVTMHGATAEDVRGLVEQFPLARFLQSVEVDELFVFDSAATRLPKISLN
;
A
#
# COMPACT_ATOMS: atom_id res chain seq x y z
N MET A 1 -5.37 16.77 5.05
CA MET A 1 -5.08 15.47 4.47
C MET A 1 -3.97 14.79 5.25
N GLY A 2 -4.15 13.54 5.59
CA GLY A 2 -3.20 12.81 6.39
C GLY A 2 -2.37 11.82 5.59
N LEU A 3 -1.38 11.27 6.25
CA LEU A 3 -0.55 10.19 5.72
C LEU A 3 -0.76 8.98 6.62
N TYR A 4 -0.96 7.82 6.00
CA TYR A 4 -1.35 6.60 6.70
C TYR A 4 -0.45 5.45 6.29
N VAL A 5 -0.14 4.57 7.25
CA VAL A 5 0.44 3.29 6.92
C VAL A 5 -0.64 2.22 7.08
N VAL A 6 -0.76 1.37 6.08
CA VAL A 6 -1.72 0.27 6.06
C VAL A 6 -0.93 -1.02 6.16
N THR A 7 -1.24 -1.82 7.17
CA THR A 7 -0.62 -3.13 7.35
C THR A 7 -1.61 -4.18 6.86
N LEU A 8 -1.18 -4.97 5.90
CA LEU A 8 -1.99 -6.02 5.27
C LEU A 8 -1.48 -7.39 5.73
N ARG A 9 -2.40 -8.27 6.07
CA ARG A 9 -2.04 -9.67 6.30
C ARG A 9 -2.54 -10.49 5.13
N LEU A 10 -1.59 -11.14 4.45
CA LEU A 10 -1.88 -11.94 3.28
C LEU A 10 -2.36 -13.35 3.66
N PRO A 11 -3.05 -14.05 2.76
CA PRO A 11 -3.49 -15.42 3.05
C PRO A 11 -2.30 -16.36 3.19
N ASP A 12 -2.50 -17.46 3.92
CA ASP A 12 -1.44 -18.45 4.16
C ASP A 12 -0.98 -19.11 2.86
N ALA A 13 -1.87 -19.24 1.89
CA ALA A 13 -1.54 -19.84 0.60
C ALA A 13 -2.16 -19.01 -0.52
N PHE A 14 -1.44 -18.92 -1.63
CA PHE A 14 -1.92 -18.23 -2.81
C PHE A 14 -2.50 -19.26 -3.76
N ASP A 15 -3.83 -19.35 -3.83
CA ASP A 15 -4.51 -20.27 -4.74
C ASP A 15 -4.49 -19.71 -6.18
N GLU A 16 -5.06 -20.48 -7.11
CA GLU A 16 -5.08 -20.08 -8.52
C GLU A 16 -5.80 -18.75 -8.75
N GLU A 17 -6.88 -18.51 -8.02
CA GLU A 17 -7.67 -17.30 -8.16
C GLU A 17 -6.88 -16.08 -7.69
N PHE A 18 -6.18 -16.22 -6.57
CA PHE A 18 -5.30 -15.17 -6.07
C PHE A 18 -4.20 -14.84 -7.10
N VAL A 19 -3.52 -15.89 -7.58
CA VAL A 19 -2.41 -15.71 -8.53
C VAL A 19 -2.90 -15.06 -9.81
N ALA A 20 -4.07 -15.43 -10.30
CA ALA A 20 -4.65 -14.87 -11.52
C ALA A 20 -4.94 -13.37 -11.39
N LEU A 21 -5.18 -12.88 -10.18
CA LEU A 21 -5.48 -11.46 -9.95
C LEU A 21 -4.24 -10.61 -9.72
N ILE A 22 -3.06 -11.22 -9.52
CA ILE A 22 -1.84 -10.46 -9.22
C ILE A 22 -1.53 -9.40 -10.28
N PRO A 23 -1.58 -9.69 -11.60
CA PRO A 23 -1.28 -8.64 -12.59
C PRO A 23 -2.23 -7.45 -12.50
N ARG A 24 -3.52 -7.69 -12.29
CA ARG A 24 -4.51 -6.61 -12.16
C ARG A 24 -4.26 -5.81 -10.89
N HIS A 25 -3.92 -6.49 -9.81
CA HIS A 25 -3.60 -5.84 -8.55
C HIS A 25 -2.38 -4.93 -8.69
N ARG A 26 -1.32 -5.43 -9.34
CA ARG A 26 -0.11 -4.65 -9.55
C ARG A 26 -0.38 -3.41 -10.40
N ALA A 27 -1.20 -3.54 -11.43
CA ALA A 27 -1.57 -2.39 -12.25
C ALA A 27 -2.33 -1.33 -11.44
N PHE A 28 -3.23 -1.79 -10.58
CA PHE A 28 -4.00 -0.90 -9.71
C PHE A 28 -3.07 -0.13 -8.77
N ILE A 29 -2.15 -0.83 -8.11
CA ILE A 29 -1.18 -0.22 -7.20
C ILE A 29 -0.28 0.77 -7.96
N ASN A 30 0.23 0.37 -9.12
CA ASN A 30 1.10 1.23 -9.91
C ASN A 30 0.41 2.54 -10.32
N ASN A 31 -0.86 2.48 -10.69
CA ASN A 31 -1.63 3.67 -11.01
C ASN A 31 -1.73 4.63 -9.81
N LEU A 32 -1.96 4.08 -8.63
CA LEU A 32 -2.05 4.91 -7.42
C LEU A 32 -0.70 5.51 -7.04
N ILE A 33 0.40 4.81 -7.33
CA ILE A 33 1.74 5.36 -7.12
C ILE A 33 1.98 6.52 -8.10
N GLU A 34 1.64 6.34 -9.36
CA GLU A 34 1.79 7.38 -10.38
C GLU A 34 0.97 8.63 -10.05
N GLU A 35 -0.21 8.44 -9.48
CA GLU A 35 -1.08 9.54 -9.07
C GLU A 35 -0.63 10.22 -7.78
N GLY A 36 0.37 9.66 -7.09
CA GLY A 36 0.85 10.21 -5.83
C GLY A 36 0.00 9.88 -4.63
N VAL A 37 -0.97 8.98 -4.78
CA VAL A 37 -1.81 8.53 -3.67
C VAL A 37 -1.04 7.55 -2.78
N ILE A 38 -0.37 6.58 -3.39
CA ILE A 38 0.49 5.63 -2.67
C ILE A 38 1.93 6.11 -2.80
N LEU A 39 2.59 6.27 -1.66
CA LEU A 39 4.00 6.65 -1.59
C LEU A 39 4.92 5.44 -1.64
N SER A 40 4.51 4.34 -1.04
CA SER A 40 5.32 3.13 -0.98
C SER A 40 4.43 1.91 -0.83
N TYR A 41 4.92 0.78 -1.35
CA TYR A 41 4.23 -0.50 -1.30
C TYR A 41 5.29 -1.58 -1.16
N ALA A 42 5.14 -2.43 -0.15
CA ALA A 42 6.10 -3.48 0.11
C ALA A 42 5.42 -4.74 0.60
N ILE A 43 5.96 -5.87 0.22
CA ILE A 43 5.52 -7.19 0.67
C ILE A 43 6.69 -7.86 1.36
N SER A 44 6.45 -8.50 2.51
CA SER A 44 7.52 -9.19 3.22
C SER A 44 8.07 -10.36 2.40
N ALA A 45 9.33 -10.72 2.68
CA ALA A 45 9.98 -11.79 1.93
C ALA A 45 9.26 -13.13 2.05
N ASP A 46 8.62 -13.37 3.19
CA ASP A 46 7.87 -14.61 3.41
C ASP A 46 6.44 -14.53 2.87
N ARG A 47 6.06 -13.39 2.28
CA ARG A 47 4.75 -13.15 1.65
C ARG A 47 3.58 -13.20 2.62
N SER A 48 3.82 -12.99 3.92
CA SER A 48 2.75 -13.01 4.92
C SER A 48 2.16 -11.63 5.18
N ARG A 49 2.91 -10.55 4.91
CA ARG A 49 2.50 -9.20 5.22
C ARG A 49 2.83 -8.24 4.10
N GLY A 50 2.05 -7.16 4.06
CA GLY A 50 2.34 -6.03 3.19
C GLY A 50 2.16 -4.73 3.91
N TRP A 51 2.82 -3.68 3.41
CA TRP A 51 2.72 -2.33 3.98
C TRP A 51 2.54 -1.35 2.85
N VAL A 52 1.54 -0.48 3.01
CA VAL A 52 1.26 0.57 2.05
C VAL A 52 1.27 1.89 2.79
N THR A 53 2.08 2.84 2.33
CA THR A 53 2.04 4.20 2.86
C THR A 53 1.32 5.07 1.86
N MET A 54 0.27 5.75 2.28
CA MET A 54 -0.60 6.46 1.35
C MET A 54 -1.26 7.68 1.97
N HIS A 55 -1.65 8.61 1.11
CA HIS A 55 -2.41 9.78 1.49
C HIS A 55 -3.89 9.46 1.58
N GLY A 56 -4.58 10.15 2.48
CA GLY A 56 -6.03 10.08 2.58
C GLY A 56 -6.57 11.20 3.43
N ALA A 57 -7.84 11.52 3.26
CA ALA A 57 -8.50 12.53 4.08
C ALA A 57 -8.78 12.00 5.48
N THR A 58 -9.19 10.73 5.57
CA THR A 58 -9.48 10.06 6.84
C THR A 58 -9.03 8.61 6.76
N ALA A 59 -8.93 7.96 7.92
CA ALA A 59 -8.65 6.53 7.98
C ALA A 59 -9.72 5.71 7.24
N GLU A 60 -10.98 6.16 7.31
CA GLU A 60 -12.07 5.46 6.63
C GLU A 60 -11.93 5.53 5.12
N ASP A 61 -11.52 6.69 4.59
CA ASP A 61 -11.28 6.84 3.15
C ASP A 61 -10.14 5.93 2.70
N VAL A 62 -9.08 5.85 3.48
CA VAL A 62 -7.96 4.96 3.19
C VAL A 62 -8.42 3.51 3.18
N ARG A 63 -9.17 3.11 4.19
CA ARG A 63 -9.69 1.73 4.26
C ARG A 63 -10.61 1.43 3.08
N GLY A 64 -11.45 2.38 2.70
CA GLY A 64 -12.34 2.23 1.55
C GLY A 64 -11.56 2.02 0.25
N LEU A 65 -10.45 2.73 0.08
CA LEU A 65 -9.63 2.55 -1.12
C LEU A 65 -8.94 1.19 -1.12
N VAL A 66 -8.45 0.75 0.04
CA VAL A 66 -7.82 -0.58 0.16
C VAL A 66 -8.83 -1.69 -0.18
N GLU A 67 -10.09 -1.51 0.17
CA GLU A 67 -11.13 -2.47 -0.17
C GLU A 67 -11.36 -2.60 -1.68
N GLN A 68 -10.90 -1.63 -2.46
CA GLN A 68 -10.98 -1.69 -3.92
C GLN A 68 -9.79 -2.39 -4.55
N PHE A 69 -8.75 -2.70 -3.78
CA PHE A 69 -7.61 -3.45 -4.32
C PHE A 69 -8.11 -4.79 -4.88
N PRO A 70 -7.65 -5.19 -6.06
CA PRO A 70 -8.10 -6.47 -6.65
C PRO A 70 -7.93 -7.68 -5.74
N LEU A 71 -6.90 -7.67 -4.87
CA LEU A 71 -6.66 -8.77 -3.94
C LEU A 71 -7.29 -8.57 -2.56
N ALA A 72 -8.08 -7.50 -2.38
CA ALA A 72 -8.59 -7.14 -1.04
C ALA A 72 -9.38 -8.26 -0.36
N ARG A 73 -10.20 -8.99 -1.12
CA ARG A 73 -11.05 -10.05 -0.54
C ARG A 73 -10.28 -11.23 0.01
N PHE A 74 -9.00 -11.35 -0.36
CA PHE A 74 -8.15 -12.44 0.15
C PHE A 74 -7.38 -12.05 1.41
N LEU A 75 -7.37 -10.77 1.78
CA LEU A 75 -6.61 -10.30 2.92
C LEU A 75 -7.24 -10.80 4.22
N GLN A 76 -6.41 -11.31 5.13
CA GLN A 76 -6.88 -11.78 6.43
C GLN A 76 -7.17 -10.63 7.38
N SER A 77 -6.42 -9.54 7.26
CA SER A 77 -6.67 -8.35 8.05
C SER A 77 -6.07 -7.13 7.39
N VAL A 78 -6.63 -5.97 7.72
CA VAL A 78 -6.17 -4.66 7.26
C VAL A 78 -6.17 -3.74 8.47
N GLU A 79 -5.01 -3.18 8.80
CA GLU A 79 -4.88 -2.21 9.86
C GLU A 79 -4.46 -0.87 9.27
N VAL A 80 -5.13 0.20 9.65
CA VAL A 80 -4.85 1.54 9.15
C VAL A 80 -4.42 2.42 10.31
N ASP A 81 -3.22 2.97 10.24
CA ASP A 81 -2.69 3.86 11.26
C ASP A 81 -2.33 5.19 10.63
N GLU A 82 -2.82 6.28 11.22
CA GLU A 82 -2.41 7.61 10.80
C GLU A 82 -1.01 7.89 11.34
N LEU A 83 -0.14 8.44 10.49
CA LEU A 83 1.22 8.74 10.88
C LEU A 83 1.32 10.15 11.45
N PHE A 84 2.00 10.27 12.60
CA PHE A 84 2.34 11.56 13.16
C PHE A 84 3.62 12.10 12.53
N VAL A 85 4.61 11.23 12.35
CA VAL A 85 5.88 11.58 11.72
C VAL A 85 6.16 10.60 10.60
N PHE A 86 6.50 11.13 9.44
CA PHE A 86 6.96 10.31 8.31
C PHE A 86 8.20 10.97 7.71
N ASP A 87 9.27 10.21 7.65
CA ASP A 87 10.55 10.69 7.12
C ASP A 87 11.10 9.62 6.19
N SER A 88 11.54 10.00 5.02
CA SER A 88 12.07 9.05 4.06
C SER A 88 13.16 9.68 3.21
N ALA A 89 14.05 8.84 2.70
CA ALA A 89 15.09 9.30 1.79
C ALA A 89 14.50 9.92 0.52
N ALA A 90 13.35 9.42 0.08
CA ALA A 90 12.70 9.92 -1.13
C ALA A 90 12.30 11.39 -1.00
N THR A 91 11.90 11.83 0.20
CA THR A 91 11.51 13.22 0.41
C THR A 91 12.72 14.16 0.48
N ARG A 92 13.93 13.61 0.59
CA ARG A 92 15.17 14.37 0.70
C ARG A 92 16.01 14.35 -0.56
N LEU A 93 15.69 13.43 -1.50
CA LEU A 93 16.47 13.26 -2.72
C LEU A 93 16.65 14.55 -3.54
N PRO A 94 15.62 15.39 -3.73
CA PRO A 94 15.79 16.61 -4.50
C PRO A 94 16.90 17.51 -3.98
N LYS A 95 17.13 17.52 -2.65
CA LYS A 95 18.20 18.31 -2.05
C LYS A 95 19.57 17.75 -2.36
N ILE A 96 19.66 16.44 -2.45
CA ILE A 96 20.92 15.73 -2.72
C ILE A 96 21.26 15.82 -4.20
N SER A 97 20.26 15.61 -5.05
CA SER A 97 20.48 15.53 -6.49
C SER A 97 20.87 16.85 -7.13
N LEU A 98 20.70 17.95 -6.44
CA LEU A 98 21.09 19.28 -6.94
C LEU A 98 22.60 19.51 -6.85
N ASN A 99 23.27 18.64 -6.17
CA ASN A 99 24.72 18.74 -6.06
C ASN A 99 25.40 18.00 -7.19
#